data_6a11f2d9abd3193ed535920851776200
#
_entry.id   6a11f2d9abd3193ed535920851776200
#
_cell.length_a   1.000
_cell.length_b   1.000
_cell.length_c   1.000
_cell.angle_alpha   90.00
_cell.angle_beta   90.00
_cell.angle_gamma   90.00
#
_symmetry.space_group_name_H-M   'P 1'
#
loop_
_entity.id
_entity.type
_entity.pdbx_description
1 polymer ?
#
loop_
_entity_poly.entity_id
_entity_poly.type
_entity_poly.pdbx_seq_one_letter_code
_entity_poly.pdbx_strand_id
1 'polypeptide(L)'
;LLVIVGSALVLSLLIKTFLVRSFFVPSGSMLSTLQIDDRIIVNELVPNVVPIERGDVVVFKDPGGWLGTVSTKAQTPIEATADWFLSAFGLTAPDSSQHLVKRVIGVGGDHIVCCSADGKLTINGKAITETYLDKGVKPSEVKFDVTVPEGSIWVMGDNRGNSEDSRFHGDLPSKGFVGKQFIVGRAILISWPTSHWTWLDN
;
A
#
# COMPACT_ATOMS: atom_id res chain seq x y z
N LEU A 1 32.79 -24.99 0.47
CA LEU A 1 32.13 -24.19 -0.57
C LEU A 1 30.65 -24.56 -0.70
N LEU A 2 30.26 -25.84 -0.91
CA LEU A 2 28.86 -26.28 -1.07
C LEU A 2 27.96 -25.94 0.12
N VAL A 3 28.46 -26.08 1.36
CA VAL A 3 27.72 -25.72 2.59
C VAL A 3 27.44 -24.21 2.65
N ILE A 4 28.44 -23.40 2.32
CA ILE A 4 28.30 -21.93 2.32
C ILE A 4 27.29 -21.48 1.27
N VAL A 5 27.37 -22.02 0.04
CA VAL A 5 26.42 -21.72 -1.01
C VAL A 5 25.01 -22.20 -0.63
N GLY A 6 24.90 -23.42 -0.08
CA GLY A 6 23.62 -23.98 0.37
C GLY A 6 22.99 -23.13 1.48
N SER A 7 23.75 -22.73 2.49
CA SER A 7 23.23 -21.89 3.58
C SER A 7 22.84 -20.49 3.10
N ALA A 8 23.57 -19.89 2.17
CA ALA A 8 23.25 -18.61 1.58
C ALA A 8 21.94 -18.66 0.76
N LEU A 9 21.73 -19.74 -0.01
CA LEU A 9 20.49 -19.96 -0.76
C LEU A 9 19.30 -20.15 0.17
N VAL A 10 19.44 -20.96 1.22
CA VAL A 10 18.37 -21.16 2.22
C VAL A 10 18.03 -19.84 2.92
N LEU A 11 19.03 -19.09 3.37
CA LEU A 11 18.84 -17.79 4.01
C LEU A 11 18.15 -16.80 3.05
N SER A 12 18.59 -16.73 1.80
CA SER A 12 17.97 -15.88 0.78
C SER A 12 16.51 -16.25 0.54
N LEU A 13 16.19 -17.54 0.50
CA LEU A 13 14.82 -18.04 0.35
C LEU A 13 13.96 -17.66 1.57
N LEU A 14 14.47 -17.83 2.79
CA LEU A 14 13.77 -17.45 4.01
C LEU A 14 13.47 -15.95 4.04
N ILE A 15 14.45 -15.11 3.72
CA ILE A 15 14.26 -13.65 3.65
C ILE A 15 13.17 -13.30 2.63
N LYS A 16 13.25 -13.85 1.43
CA LYS A 16 12.25 -13.59 0.37
C LYS A 16 10.86 -14.09 0.73
N THR A 17 10.76 -15.22 1.43
CA THR A 17 9.46 -15.84 1.76
C THR A 17 8.76 -15.16 2.93
N PHE A 18 9.52 -14.65 3.93
CA PHE A 18 8.94 -14.20 5.19
C PHE A 18 9.13 -12.71 5.50
N LEU A 19 9.99 -12.01 4.78
CA LEU A 19 10.33 -10.64 5.12
C LEU A 19 9.99 -9.62 4.04
N VAL A 20 10.07 -10.02 2.76
CA VAL A 20 9.96 -9.05 1.65
C VAL A 20 9.22 -9.65 0.47
N ARG A 21 8.27 -8.87 -0.07
CA ARG A 21 7.55 -9.24 -1.30
C ARG A 21 7.60 -8.11 -2.31
N SER A 22 7.69 -8.46 -3.61
CA SER A 22 7.61 -7.48 -4.69
C SER A 22 6.17 -7.36 -5.19
N PHE A 23 5.74 -6.11 -5.42
CA PHE A 23 4.44 -5.81 -6.03
C PHE A 23 4.61 -4.89 -7.24
N PHE A 24 3.69 -5.03 -8.18
CA PHE A 24 3.58 -4.18 -9.34
C PHE A 24 2.49 -3.13 -9.10
N VAL A 25 2.72 -1.89 -9.53
CA VAL A 25 1.79 -0.77 -9.39
C VAL A 25 0.97 -0.61 -10.68
N PRO A 26 -0.30 -1.07 -10.70
CA PRO A 26 -1.10 -1.09 -11.93
C PRO A 26 -1.84 0.22 -12.21
N SER A 27 -1.90 1.14 -11.25
CA SER A 27 -2.75 2.33 -11.34
C SER A 27 -2.05 3.62 -10.92
N GLY A 28 -2.57 4.75 -11.41
CA GLY A 28 -2.04 6.07 -11.11
C GLY A 28 -2.54 6.69 -9.81
N SER A 29 -3.15 5.93 -8.89
CA SER A 29 -3.71 6.49 -7.65
C SER A 29 -2.67 7.02 -6.67
N MET A 30 -1.41 6.65 -6.85
CA MET A 30 -0.26 7.08 -6.05
C MET A 30 0.74 7.94 -6.84
N LEU A 31 0.30 8.50 -7.99
CA LEU A 31 1.12 9.43 -8.79
C LEU A 31 1.62 10.58 -7.92
N SER A 32 2.79 11.05 -8.24
CA SER A 32 3.80 11.82 -7.51
C SER A 32 4.76 10.92 -6.71
N THR A 33 4.28 9.89 -6.02
CA THR A 33 5.13 8.97 -5.25
C THR A 33 5.47 7.69 -6.03
N LEU A 34 4.44 7.05 -6.60
CA LEU A 34 4.59 5.81 -7.39
C LEU A 34 4.02 6.04 -8.77
N GLN A 35 4.73 5.59 -9.79
CA GLN A 35 4.27 5.62 -11.17
C GLN A 35 3.64 4.28 -11.56
N ILE A 36 2.84 4.32 -12.64
CA ILE A 36 2.32 3.10 -13.25
C ILE A 36 3.54 2.31 -13.75
N ASP A 37 3.47 0.99 -13.60
CA ASP A 37 4.51 0.02 -13.94
C ASP A 37 5.72 -0.01 -12.99
N ASP A 38 5.73 0.79 -11.92
CA ASP A 38 6.71 0.63 -10.86
C ASP A 38 6.60 -0.74 -10.19
N ARG A 39 7.75 -1.28 -9.79
CA ARG A 39 7.83 -2.43 -8.88
C ARG A 39 8.34 -1.95 -7.54
N ILE A 40 7.57 -2.26 -6.52
CA ILE A 40 7.87 -1.88 -5.14
C ILE A 40 8.26 -3.11 -4.32
N ILE A 41 9.17 -2.91 -3.39
CA ILE A 41 9.52 -3.89 -2.37
C ILE A 41 8.74 -3.56 -1.10
N VAL A 42 8.08 -4.56 -0.57
CA VAL A 42 7.17 -4.47 0.59
C VAL A 42 7.74 -5.27 1.75
N ASN A 43 7.85 -4.64 2.91
CA ASN A 43 8.23 -5.26 4.17
C ASN A 43 7.00 -5.88 4.83
N GLU A 44 6.94 -7.19 4.91
CA GLU A 44 5.83 -7.96 5.50
C GLU A 44 5.91 -8.10 7.04
N LEU A 45 6.96 -7.60 7.68
CA LEU A 45 7.01 -7.49 9.15
C LEU A 45 6.01 -6.46 9.70
N VAL A 46 5.56 -5.53 8.85
CA VAL A 46 4.47 -4.61 9.12
C VAL A 46 3.14 -5.28 8.73
N PRO A 47 2.10 -5.28 9.56
CA PRO A 47 1.96 -4.61 10.86
C PRO A 47 2.27 -5.48 12.09
N ASN A 48 2.73 -6.71 11.89
CA ASN A 48 2.73 -7.73 12.94
C ASN A 48 3.91 -7.57 13.94
N VAL A 49 5.07 -7.16 13.44
CA VAL A 49 6.30 -6.99 14.22
C VAL A 49 6.66 -5.52 14.36
N VAL A 50 6.47 -4.76 13.26
CA VAL A 50 6.73 -3.32 13.22
C VAL A 50 5.37 -2.61 13.13
N PRO A 51 5.11 -1.59 13.96
CA PRO A 51 3.86 -0.84 13.88
C PRO A 51 3.74 -0.07 12.57
N ILE A 52 2.50 0.19 12.16
CA ILE A 52 2.19 1.11 11.07
C ILE A 52 2.21 2.53 11.62
N GLU A 53 2.78 3.42 10.85
CA GLU A 53 2.86 4.84 11.17
C GLU A 53 2.14 5.68 10.11
N ARG A 54 1.79 6.91 10.48
CA ARG A 54 1.23 7.89 9.53
C ARG A 54 2.32 8.24 8.51
N GLY A 55 1.92 8.33 7.24
CA GLY A 55 2.85 8.56 6.14
C GLY A 55 3.31 7.26 5.45
N ASP A 56 3.23 6.10 6.11
CA ASP A 56 3.57 4.81 5.50
C ASP A 56 2.79 4.57 4.21
N VAL A 57 3.47 4.13 3.16
CA VAL A 57 2.82 3.59 1.97
C VAL A 57 2.61 2.11 2.19
N VAL A 58 1.34 1.68 2.23
CA VAL A 58 0.98 0.30 2.55
C VAL A 58 0.34 -0.41 1.38
N VAL A 59 0.63 -1.71 1.28
CA VAL A 59 -0.06 -2.66 0.40
C VAL A 59 -1.05 -3.44 1.25
N PHE A 60 -2.29 -3.54 0.78
CA PHE A 60 -3.35 -4.25 1.49
C PHE A 60 -4.31 -4.95 0.52
N LYS A 61 -4.97 -6.00 0.98
CA LYS A 61 -6.05 -6.69 0.27
C LYS A 61 -7.33 -5.89 0.36
N ASP A 62 -8.22 -6.07 -0.61
CA ASP A 62 -9.54 -5.45 -0.59
C ASP A 62 -10.25 -5.71 0.75
N PRO A 63 -10.57 -4.68 1.55
CA PRO A 63 -11.27 -4.85 2.82
C PRO A 63 -12.76 -5.13 2.68
N GLY A 64 -13.24 -5.27 1.45
CA GLY A 64 -14.61 -5.64 1.11
C GLY A 64 -15.27 -4.71 0.11
N GLY A 65 -15.03 -4.96 -1.18
CA GLY A 65 -15.74 -4.32 -2.29
C GLY A 65 -15.11 -3.01 -2.80
N TRP A 66 -13.88 -2.69 -2.43
CA TRP A 66 -13.17 -1.52 -2.97
C TRP A 66 -12.74 -1.70 -4.44
N LEU A 67 -12.47 -2.93 -4.83
CA LEU A 67 -12.07 -3.26 -6.21
C LEU A 67 -13.26 -3.66 -7.10
N GLY A 68 -14.49 -3.66 -6.56
CA GLY A 68 -15.65 -4.16 -7.27
C GLY A 68 -15.54 -5.67 -7.59
N THR A 69 -16.24 -6.12 -8.62
CA THR A 69 -16.13 -7.51 -9.10
C THR A 69 -14.89 -7.65 -9.98
N VAL A 70 -13.75 -7.98 -9.37
CA VAL A 70 -12.55 -8.36 -10.13
C VAL A 70 -12.79 -9.74 -10.72
N SER A 71 -12.91 -9.82 -12.06
CA SER A 71 -12.95 -11.10 -12.77
C SER A 71 -11.59 -11.75 -12.67
N THR A 72 -11.43 -12.68 -11.73
CA THR A 72 -10.26 -13.56 -11.65
C THR A 72 -10.30 -14.50 -12.84
N LYS A 73 -9.46 -14.26 -13.84
CA LYS A 73 -9.24 -15.20 -14.93
C LYS A 73 -8.64 -16.47 -14.30
N ALA A 74 -9.34 -17.59 -14.42
CA ALA A 74 -8.84 -18.87 -13.93
C ALA A 74 -7.50 -19.18 -14.65
N GLN A 75 -6.43 -19.26 -13.87
CA GLN A 75 -5.11 -19.64 -14.40
C GLN A 75 -5.07 -21.13 -14.68
N THR A 76 -4.42 -21.51 -15.78
CA THR A 76 -4.14 -22.93 -16.03
C THR A 76 -3.05 -23.44 -15.06
N PRO A 77 -3.00 -24.76 -14.76
CA PRO A 77 -1.97 -25.30 -13.85
C PRO A 77 -0.53 -25.02 -14.31
N ILE A 78 -0.31 -24.85 -15.62
CA ILE A 78 1.01 -24.54 -16.20
C ILE A 78 1.36 -23.08 -15.94
N GLU A 79 0.40 -22.16 -16.11
CA GLU A 79 0.59 -20.74 -15.79
C GLU A 79 0.85 -20.56 -14.30
N ALA A 80 0.13 -21.26 -13.43
CA ALA A 80 0.33 -21.19 -11.98
C ALA A 80 1.73 -21.68 -11.54
N THR A 81 2.27 -22.74 -12.17
CA THR A 81 3.63 -23.22 -11.90
C THR A 81 4.71 -22.28 -12.44
N ALA A 82 4.50 -21.70 -13.62
CA ALA A 82 5.42 -20.71 -14.18
C ALA A 82 5.43 -19.43 -13.35
N ASP A 83 4.26 -18.95 -12.95
CA ASP A 83 4.12 -17.78 -12.08
C ASP A 83 4.73 -18.01 -10.71
N TRP A 84 4.57 -19.19 -10.12
CA TRP A 84 5.23 -19.55 -8.87
C TRP A 84 6.76 -19.50 -9.00
N PHE A 85 7.30 -20.06 -10.08
CA PHE A 85 8.75 -20.06 -10.33
C PHE A 85 9.27 -18.62 -10.57
N LEU A 86 8.58 -17.84 -11.40
CA LEU A 86 8.94 -16.47 -11.71
C LEU A 86 8.78 -15.53 -10.49
N SER A 87 7.78 -15.76 -9.65
CA SER A 87 7.58 -15.01 -8.40
C SER A 87 8.66 -15.32 -7.37
N ALA A 88 9.15 -16.57 -7.32
CA ALA A 88 10.28 -16.96 -6.46
C ALA A 88 11.56 -16.19 -6.81
N PHE A 89 11.72 -15.78 -8.07
CA PHE A 89 12.82 -14.92 -8.53
C PHE A 89 12.47 -13.42 -8.55
N GLY A 90 11.25 -13.03 -8.10
CA GLY A 90 10.80 -11.64 -8.09
C GLY A 90 10.50 -11.09 -9.50
N LEU A 91 10.32 -11.94 -10.51
CA LEU A 91 10.06 -11.57 -11.89
C LEU A 91 8.59 -11.35 -12.20
N THR A 92 7.68 -11.93 -11.40
CA THR A 92 6.24 -11.68 -11.48
C THR A 92 5.66 -11.41 -10.10
N ALA A 93 4.56 -10.66 -10.04
CA ALA A 93 3.76 -10.41 -8.85
C ALA A 93 2.31 -10.81 -9.17
N PRO A 94 1.99 -12.11 -9.12
CA PRO A 94 0.72 -12.67 -9.60
C PRO A 94 -0.53 -12.11 -8.90
N ASP A 95 -0.38 -11.64 -7.66
CA ASP A 95 -1.49 -11.17 -6.83
C ASP A 95 -1.74 -9.64 -6.89
N SER A 96 -1.02 -8.90 -7.73
CA SER A 96 -1.08 -7.43 -7.74
C SER A 96 -2.47 -6.88 -8.09
N SER A 97 -3.30 -7.63 -8.83
CA SER A 97 -4.66 -7.23 -9.21
C SER A 97 -5.67 -7.26 -8.05
N GLN A 98 -5.35 -7.94 -6.95
CA GLN A 98 -6.21 -8.06 -5.76
C GLN A 98 -5.71 -7.19 -4.60
N HIS A 99 -4.66 -6.41 -4.84
CA HIS A 99 -4.03 -5.58 -3.82
C HIS A 99 -4.13 -4.10 -4.19
N LEU A 100 -4.32 -3.29 -3.16
CA LEU A 100 -4.32 -1.83 -3.27
C LEU A 100 -3.06 -1.29 -2.61
N VAL A 101 -2.60 -0.15 -3.14
CA VAL A 101 -1.48 0.60 -2.57
C VAL A 101 -1.98 2.01 -2.24
N LYS A 102 -1.86 2.44 -0.99
CA LYS A 102 -2.27 3.77 -0.52
C LYS A 102 -1.35 4.25 0.60
N ARG A 103 -1.43 5.54 0.90
CA ARG A 103 -0.73 6.14 2.03
C ARG A 103 -1.60 6.16 3.27
N VAL A 104 -1.01 5.82 4.41
CA VAL A 104 -1.64 5.91 5.73
C VAL A 104 -1.72 7.38 6.15
N ILE A 105 -2.95 7.88 6.30
CA ILE A 105 -3.21 9.23 6.80
C ILE A 105 -3.45 9.20 8.31
N GLY A 106 -4.12 8.16 8.80
CA GLY A 106 -4.34 7.99 10.23
C GLY A 106 -4.36 6.55 10.66
N VAL A 107 -4.03 6.34 11.91
CA VAL A 107 -4.00 5.04 12.60
C VAL A 107 -5.06 4.99 13.69
N GLY A 108 -5.31 3.82 14.28
CA GLY A 108 -6.31 3.64 15.33
C GLY A 108 -6.26 4.71 16.41
N GLY A 109 -7.41 5.28 16.76
CA GLY A 109 -7.57 6.39 17.70
C GLY A 109 -7.45 7.80 17.08
N ASP A 110 -6.99 7.93 15.84
CA ASP A 110 -6.88 9.25 15.21
C ASP A 110 -8.22 9.82 14.79
N HIS A 111 -8.42 11.10 15.08
CA HIS A 111 -9.51 11.91 14.56
C HIS A 111 -9.01 12.76 13.39
N ILE A 112 -9.53 12.48 12.18
CA ILE A 112 -9.07 13.09 10.93
C ILE A 112 -10.21 13.93 10.35
N VAL A 113 -9.92 15.19 10.06
CA VAL A 113 -10.92 16.09 9.48
C VAL A 113 -10.37 16.75 8.20
N CYS A 114 -11.14 16.79 7.17
CA CYS A 114 -10.94 17.65 6.01
C CYS A 114 -12.02 18.71 5.92
N CYS A 115 -11.64 19.95 5.89
CA CYS A 115 -10.33 20.54 5.99
C CYS A 115 -10.40 21.73 6.95
N SER A 116 -9.25 22.15 7.48
CA SER A 116 -9.13 23.37 8.26
C SER A 116 -9.46 24.62 7.43
N ALA A 117 -9.54 25.79 8.05
CA ALA A 117 -9.75 27.04 7.36
C ALA A 117 -8.68 27.32 6.28
N ASP A 118 -7.46 26.83 6.49
CA ASP A 118 -6.33 26.94 5.55
C ASP A 118 -6.34 25.84 4.47
N GLY A 119 -7.41 25.04 4.39
CA GLY A 119 -7.56 23.97 3.40
C GLY A 119 -6.70 22.74 3.66
N LYS A 120 -6.13 22.55 4.85
CA LYS A 120 -5.27 21.41 5.20
C LYS A 120 -6.06 20.31 5.91
N LEU A 121 -5.59 19.06 5.81
CA LEU A 121 -6.05 18.00 6.71
C LEU A 121 -5.63 18.32 8.15
N THR A 122 -6.49 17.94 9.08
CA THR A 122 -6.14 17.96 10.50
C THR A 122 -6.19 16.55 11.06
N ILE A 123 -5.23 16.24 11.92
CA ILE A 123 -5.19 15.01 12.69
C ILE A 123 -5.13 15.39 14.16
N ASN A 124 -6.10 14.93 14.94
CA ASN A 124 -6.24 15.24 16.35
C ASN A 124 -6.21 16.77 16.62
N GLY A 125 -6.91 17.53 15.74
CA GLY A 125 -7.01 18.97 15.80
C GLY A 125 -5.78 19.75 15.31
N LYS A 126 -4.70 19.10 14.88
CA LYS A 126 -3.50 19.73 14.34
C LYS A 126 -3.46 19.63 12.82
N ALA A 127 -3.29 20.76 12.14
CA ALA A 127 -3.10 20.78 10.70
C ALA A 127 -1.78 20.10 10.32
N ILE A 128 -1.83 19.23 9.31
CA ILE A 128 -0.64 18.55 8.79
C ILE A 128 -0.15 19.17 7.49
N THR A 129 1.13 19.02 7.21
CA THR A 129 1.73 19.39 5.93
C THR A 129 2.08 18.11 5.18
N GLU A 130 1.50 17.95 4.01
CA GLU A 130 1.63 16.75 3.19
C GLU A 130 2.66 16.99 2.09
N THR A 131 3.92 16.76 2.42
CA THR A 131 5.09 17.04 1.56
C THR A 131 5.18 16.16 0.33
N TYR A 132 4.48 15.04 0.34
CA TYR A 132 4.41 14.08 -0.75
C TYR A 132 3.39 14.44 -1.83
N LEU A 133 2.59 15.48 -1.62
CA LEU A 133 1.67 15.99 -2.64
C LEU A 133 2.37 17.00 -3.55
N ASP A 134 1.99 17.02 -4.81
CA ASP A 134 2.44 18.04 -5.75
C ASP A 134 1.94 19.43 -5.32
N LYS A 135 2.69 20.45 -5.70
CA LYS A 135 2.34 21.84 -5.37
C LYS A 135 0.96 22.22 -5.94
N GLY A 136 0.10 22.73 -5.08
CA GLY A 136 -1.24 23.19 -5.45
C GLY A 136 -2.31 22.11 -5.47
N VAL A 137 -1.95 20.85 -5.19
CA VAL A 137 -2.94 19.79 -5.02
C VAL A 137 -3.67 19.99 -3.70
N LYS A 138 -5.02 19.99 -3.77
CA LYS A 138 -5.84 20.04 -2.55
C LYS A 138 -5.77 18.71 -1.82
N PRO A 139 -5.74 18.71 -0.47
CA PRO A 139 -5.76 17.49 0.33
C PRO A 139 -6.95 16.58 0.05
N SER A 140 -8.13 17.16 -0.22
CA SER A 140 -9.32 16.43 -0.65
C SER A 140 -10.34 17.35 -1.27
N GLU A 141 -11.08 16.85 -2.25
CA GLU A 141 -12.29 17.52 -2.79
C GLU A 141 -13.53 17.17 -1.95
N VAL A 142 -13.47 16.10 -1.16
CA VAL A 142 -14.56 15.62 -0.31
C VAL A 142 -14.28 16.00 1.13
N LYS A 143 -15.29 16.56 1.80
CA LYS A 143 -15.21 16.80 3.26
C LYS A 143 -15.50 15.50 4.00
N PHE A 144 -14.75 15.27 5.06
CA PHE A 144 -14.94 14.15 5.97
C PHE A 144 -14.50 14.52 7.39
N ASP A 145 -15.08 13.84 8.34
CA ASP A 145 -14.80 13.94 9.76
C ASP A 145 -14.93 12.53 10.33
N VAL A 146 -13.81 11.89 10.60
CA VAL A 146 -13.76 10.46 10.95
C VAL A 146 -12.81 10.21 12.10
N THR A 147 -13.19 9.26 12.96
CA THR A 147 -12.29 8.70 13.97
C THR A 147 -11.95 7.28 13.57
N VAL A 148 -10.65 7.00 13.43
CA VAL A 148 -10.15 5.69 13.01
C VAL A 148 -10.33 4.68 14.14
N PRO A 149 -11.06 3.58 13.94
CA PRO A 149 -11.21 2.54 14.95
C PRO A 149 -9.87 1.88 15.30
N GLU A 150 -9.73 1.45 16.56
CA GLU A 150 -8.57 0.65 16.97
C GLU A 150 -8.39 -0.57 16.08
N GLY A 151 -7.14 -0.88 15.74
CA GLY A 151 -6.82 -1.99 14.84
C GLY A 151 -7.09 -1.72 13.36
N SER A 152 -7.40 -0.48 12.99
CA SER A 152 -7.63 -0.06 11.59
C SER A 152 -6.75 1.13 11.22
N ILE A 153 -6.72 1.43 9.93
CA ILE A 153 -6.09 2.62 9.36
C ILE A 153 -7.07 3.32 8.41
N TRP A 154 -6.83 4.62 8.19
CA TRP A 154 -7.45 5.44 7.17
C TRP A 154 -6.41 5.78 6.12
N VAL A 155 -6.70 5.49 4.86
CA VAL A 155 -5.74 5.61 3.77
C VAL A 155 -6.23 6.51 2.66
N MET A 156 -5.31 7.21 2.00
CA MET A 156 -5.60 8.01 0.82
C MET A 156 -4.52 7.80 -0.24
N GLY A 157 -4.89 7.97 -1.51
CA GLY A 157 -3.89 8.02 -2.58
C GLY A 157 -3.21 9.37 -2.66
N ASP A 158 -1.96 9.39 -3.09
CA ASP A 158 -1.21 10.64 -3.27
C ASP A 158 -1.75 11.43 -4.47
N ASN A 159 -2.30 10.73 -5.48
CA ASN A 159 -3.09 11.35 -6.55
C ASN A 159 -4.52 11.65 -6.06
N ARG A 160 -4.67 12.67 -5.23
CA ARG A 160 -5.91 13.03 -4.52
C ARG A 160 -7.16 13.14 -5.38
N GLY A 161 -7.01 13.62 -6.60
CA GLY A 161 -8.12 13.78 -7.56
C GLY A 161 -8.45 12.52 -8.35
N ASN A 162 -7.58 11.48 -8.30
CA ASN A 162 -7.77 10.24 -9.05
C ASN A 162 -7.40 9.01 -8.20
N SER A 163 -8.05 8.89 -7.05
CA SER A 163 -7.85 7.77 -6.13
C SER A 163 -9.16 7.37 -5.49
N GLU A 164 -9.58 6.15 -5.77
CA GLU A 164 -10.60 5.44 -4.98
C GLU A 164 -9.95 4.96 -3.69
N ASP A 165 -10.28 5.58 -2.55
CA ASP A 165 -9.66 5.32 -1.26
C ASP A 165 -10.67 5.47 -0.11
N SER A 166 -10.23 5.54 1.12
CA SER A 166 -11.06 5.59 2.32
C SER A 166 -12.20 6.61 2.22
N ARG A 167 -11.98 7.73 1.52
CA ARG A 167 -12.96 8.82 1.37
C ARG A 167 -14.25 8.40 0.66
N PHE A 168 -14.15 7.42 -0.23
CA PHE A 168 -15.23 7.03 -1.15
C PHE A 168 -15.92 5.71 -0.77
N HIS A 169 -15.45 5.05 0.29
CA HIS A 169 -15.91 3.74 0.73
C HIS A 169 -16.69 3.78 2.06
N GLY A 170 -17.20 4.96 2.43
CA GLY A 170 -17.97 5.14 3.67
C GLY A 170 -19.26 4.32 3.76
N ASP A 171 -19.87 4.00 2.62
CA ASP A 171 -21.12 3.23 2.53
C ASP A 171 -20.89 1.70 2.58
N LEU A 172 -19.64 1.25 2.47
CA LEU A 172 -19.30 -0.16 2.56
C LEU A 172 -19.23 -0.64 4.03
N PRO A 173 -19.31 -1.95 4.29
CA PRO A 173 -19.20 -2.50 5.65
C PRO A 173 -17.94 -2.07 6.39
N SER A 174 -16.83 -1.86 5.68
CA SER A 174 -15.58 -1.34 6.22
C SER A 174 -15.65 0.14 6.61
N LYS A 175 -16.69 0.88 6.17
CA LYS A 175 -16.84 2.34 6.33
C LYS A 175 -15.59 3.14 5.92
N GLY A 176 -14.88 2.65 4.91
CA GLY A 176 -13.64 3.25 4.43
C GLY A 176 -12.41 2.92 5.28
N PHE A 177 -12.53 2.17 6.36
CA PHE A 177 -11.40 1.76 7.16
C PHE A 177 -10.77 0.46 6.65
N VAL A 178 -9.45 0.34 6.78
CA VAL A 178 -8.70 -0.87 6.45
C VAL A 178 -8.23 -1.51 7.74
N GLY A 179 -8.80 -2.66 8.10
CA GLY A 179 -8.39 -3.42 9.27
C GLY A 179 -6.98 -4.02 9.10
N LYS A 180 -6.23 -4.14 10.20
CA LYS A 180 -4.84 -4.67 10.18
C LYS A 180 -4.72 -6.04 9.51
N GLN A 181 -5.75 -6.88 9.58
CA GLN A 181 -5.77 -8.21 8.95
C GLN A 181 -5.73 -8.16 7.41
N PHE A 182 -6.06 -7.03 6.79
CA PHE A 182 -5.99 -6.87 5.34
C PHE A 182 -4.63 -6.34 4.87
N ILE A 183 -3.80 -5.84 5.79
CA ILE A 183 -2.52 -5.23 5.45
C ILE A 183 -1.51 -6.33 5.17
N VAL A 184 -0.87 -6.23 4.00
CA VAL A 184 0.20 -7.13 3.56
C VAL A 184 1.55 -6.65 4.05
N GLY A 185 1.79 -5.33 3.99
CA GLY A 185 3.02 -4.75 4.46
C GLY A 185 3.22 -3.30 4.04
N ARG A 186 4.38 -2.74 4.40
CA ARG A 186 4.81 -1.39 4.07
C ARG A 186 5.75 -1.41 2.86
N ALA A 187 5.45 -0.62 1.83
CA ALA A 187 6.36 -0.37 0.73
C ALA A 187 7.57 0.45 1.23
N ILE A 188 8.76 -0.03 0.94
CA ILE A 188 10.01 0.57 1.43
C ILE A 188 10.91 1.08 0.31
N LEU A 189 10.73 0.57 -0.90
CA LEU A 189 11.64 0.85 -2.02
C LEU A 189 10.91 0.69 -3.35
N ILE A 190 11.14 1.60 -4.29
CA ILE A 190 10.86 1.39 -5.71
C ILE A 190 12.08 0.69 -6.31
N SER A 191 11.93 -0.58 -6.72
CA SER A 191 13.03 -1.40 -7.22
C SER A 191 13.18 -1.37 -8.73
N TRP A 192 12.13 -1.00 -9.46
CA TRP A 192 12.11 -0.94 -10.93
C TRP A 192 11.05 0.06 -11.39
N PRO A 193 11.30 0.81 -12.49
CA PRO A 193 12.55 0.86 -13.29
C PRO A 193 13.69 1.53 -12.50
N THR A 194 14.92 1.26 -12.91
CA THR A 194 16.10 1.81 -12.21
C THR A 194 16.18 3.33 -12.27
N SER A 195 15.50 3.97 -13.23
CA SER A 195 15.34 5.42 -13.31
C SER A 195 14.50 6.03 -12.18
N HIS A 196 13.65 5.21 -11.52
CA HIS A 196 12.79 5.61 -10.40
C HIS A 196 13.24 5.02 -9.06
N TRP A 197 14.39 4.37 -9.04
CA TRP A 197 14.87 3.70 -7.83
C TRP A 197 15.02 4.71 -6.69
N THR A 198 14.22 4.54 -5.65
CA THR A 198 14.24 5.40 -4.46
C THR A 198 13.64 4.70 -3.25
N TRP A 199 14.11 5.07 -2.07
CA TRP A 199 13.51 4.66 -0.82
C TRP A 199 12.21 5.43 -0.58
N LEU A 200 11.22 4.75 -0.01
CA LEU A 200 9.93 5.33 0.38
C LEU A 200 9.98 5.60 1.90
N ASP A 201 10.71 6.66 2.25
CA ASP A 201 10.78 7.13 3.63
C ASP A 201 9.57 8.02 3.94
N ASN A 202 9.18 8.06 5.25
CA ASN A 202 8.04 8.86 5.74
C ASN A 202 8.43 10.32 5.97
#